data_b9f82d7b3c609ca380bf907c958a2dae
#
_entry.id   b9f82d7b3c609ca380bf907c958a2dae
#
_cell.length_a   1.000
_cell.length_b   1.000
_cell.length_c   1.000
_cell.angle_alpha   90.00
_cell.angle_beta   90.00
_cell.angle_gamma   90.00
#
_symmetry.space_group_name_H-M   'P 1'
#
loop_
_entity.id
_entity.type
_entity.pdbx_description
1 polymer ?
#
loop_
_entity_poly.entity_id
_entity_poly.type
_entity_poly.pdbx_seq_one_letter_code
_entity_poly.pdbx_strand_id
1 'polypeptide(L)'
;MTARTYKMHTQPDQRGFGLIEVMVAMLIGMLASIVIFQVASVSERQKRTTTGSADAQTNAAFALYAIERDAKMAGFGLEADTLAGCKKTYSYFNDGENAPASLKAYDLPAAISLKDGAGSIPDRIQIVYYSNPAEDNFIIPSGATLTSEMVAPGDDIFVNSTAGCEKGKLALLQQVQIEEEYKCTVIQVTDVNYGTSKITHAAGGPPTYNPPVAYMTANTWPTYKKGDVLRCGVSVSPTTRTYSLDSVTNELKAEDSAAGGGSQTISANIVALQAQYGVADAGATAVNRADQWTDATGNWAEGALSVANGKRIKALRVAVVARSSEYEKPEGNACTTTTSDMVDGWSAWANLSAVKNLPDWQCYRYKVVETVIPLRNVIWANTK
;
A
#
# COMPACT_ATOMS: atom_id res chain seq x y z
N MET A 1 -44.72 93.67 8.20
CA MET A 1 -43.81 93.20 9.31
C MET A 1 -44.41 91.96 9.93
N THR A 2 -43.92 90.81 9.55
CA THR A 2 -44.41 89.48 9.97
C THR A 2 -43.43 88.92 11.00
N ALA A 3 -43.89 88.83 12.23
CA ALA A 3 -43.11 88.24 13.36
C ALA A 3 -43.03 86.69 13.23
N ARG A 4 -41.84 86.22 13.17
CA ARG A 4 -41.53 84.73 13.13
C ARG A 4 -41.43 84.20 14.55
N THR A 5 -42.41 83.45 14.95
CA THR A 5 -42.39 82.75 16.27
C THR A 5 -41.44 81.59 16.24
N TYR A 6 -40.41 81.62 17.07
CA TYR A 6 -39.46 80.52 17.29
C TYR A 6 -40.08 79.54 18.26
N LYS A 7 -40.32 78.30 17.84
CA LYS A 7 -40.69 77.16 18.73
C LYS A 7 -39.46 76.67 19.46
N MET A 8 -39.39 76.89 20.77
CA MET A 8 -38.40 76.24 21.63
C MET A 8 -38.65 74.77 21.65
N HIS A 9 -37.69 74.00 21.16
CA HIS A 9 -37.64 72.56 21.39
C HIS A 9 -37.25 72.37 22.87
N THR A 10 -38.18 71.83 23.66
CA THR A 10 -37.89 71.33 25.00
C THR A 10 -37.00 70.09 24.87
N GLN A 11 -35.77 70.15 25.40
CA GLN A 11 -34.91 68.96 25.52
C GLN A 11 -35.58 67.93 26.45
N PRO A 12 -35.59 66.66 26.12
CA PRO A 12 -36.10 65.64 27.03
C PRO A 12 -35.25 65.61 28.27
N ASP A 13 -35.91 65.61 29.42
CA ASP A 13 -35.27 65.46 30.74
C ASP A 13 -34.34 64.24 30.78
N GLN A 14 -33.03 64.46 30.93
CA GLN A 14 -32.06 63.41 31.15
C GLN A 14 -32.24 62.95 32.63
N ARG A 15 -33.07 61.90 32.81
CA ARG A 15 -33.17 61.22 34.08
C ARG A 15 -31.94 60.31 34.25
N GLY A 16 -31.08 60.62 35.23
CA GLY A 16 -29.96 59.76 35.62
C GLY A 16 -30.45 58.40 36.17
N PHE A 17 -29.72 57.34 35.85
CA PHE A 17 -30.03 56.01 36.40
C PHE A 17 -29.95 55.97 37.91
N GLY A 18 -30.98 55.40 38.53
CA GLY A 18 -30.99 55.18 39.99
C GLY A 18 -30.01 54.07 40.36
N LEU A 19 -29.40 54.17 41.55
CA LEU A 19 -28.43 53.21 42.05
C LEU A 19 -29.00 51.78 42.10
N ILE A 20 -30.29 51.63 42.41
CA ILE A 20 -30.99 50.34 42.40
C ILE A 20 -31.14 49.73 40.98
N GLU A 21 -31.35 50.60 40.02
CA GLU A 21 -31.50 50.19 38.60
C GLU A 21 -30.17 49.64 38.06
N VAL A 22 -29.05 50.28 38.43
CA VAL A 22 -27.72 49.77 38.07
C VAL A 22 -27.42 48.45 38.78
N MET A 23 -27.80 48.29 40.05
CA MET A 23 -27.63 47.04 40.80
C MET A 23 -28.44 45.89 40.19
N VAL A 24 -29.68 46.13 39.80
CA VAL A 24 -30.54 45.13 39.13
C VAL A 24 -30.01 44.79 37.76
N ALA A 25 -29.56 45.81 37.01
CA ALA A 25 -28.96 45.57 35.68
C ALA A 25 -27.67 44.74 35.77
N MET A 26 -26.81 44.99 36.77
CA MET A 26 -25.62 44.16 37.00
C MET A 26 -25.98 42.73 37.37
N LEU A 27 -26.99 42.51 38.20
CA LEU A 27 -27.42 41.18 38.62
C LEU A 27 -27.98 40.36 37.44
N ILE A 28 -28.81 41.00 36.61
CA ILE A 28 -29.34 40.40 35.38
C ILE A 28 -28.20 40.12 34.39
N GLY A 29 -27.27 41.05 34.21
CA GLY A 29 -26.09 40.89 33.35
C GLY A 29 -25.20 39.73 33.80
N MET A 30 -25.01 39.55 35.11
CA MET A 30 -24.25 38.44 35.68
C MET A 30 -24.96 37.10 35.46
N LEU A 31 -26.26 37.02 35.67
CA LEU A 31 -27.02 35.80 35.38
C LEU A 31 -27.03 35.47 33.89
N ALA A 32 -27.22 36.44 33.00
CA ALA A 32 -27.13 36.26 31.58
C ALA A 32 -25.74 35.75 31.12
N SER A 33 -24.66 36.30 31.72
CA SER A 33 -23.30 35.84 31.41
C SER A 33 -23.08 34.40 31.81
N ILE A 34 -23.60 33.92 32.94
CA ILE A 34 -23.49 32.52 33.37
C ILE A 34 -24.18 31.61 32.35
N VAL A 35 -25.39 31.94 31.89
CA VAL A 35 -26.10 31.17 30.87
C VAL A 35 -25.33 31.13 29.56
N ILE A 36 -24.80 32.27 29.09
CA ILE A 36 -23.99 32.36 27.89
C ILE A 36 -22.76 31.43 27.97
N PHE A 37 -22.05 31.46 29.09
CA PHE A 37 -20.88 30.59 29.31
C PHE A 37 -21.27 29.11 29.33
N GLN A 38 -22.41 28.74 29.91
CA GLN A 38 -22.90 27.35 29.88
C GLN A 38 -23.21 26.91 28.46
N VAL A 39 -23.95 27.70 27.68
CA VAL A 39 -24.28 27.40 26.29
C VAL A 39 -23.00 27.32 25.42
N ALA A 40 -22.07 28.24 25.60
CA ALA A 40 -20.80 28.25 24.89
C ALA A 40 -19.98 26.98 25.19
N SER A 41 -19.91 26.55 26.45
CA SER A 41 -19.19 25.34 26.85
C SER A 41 -19.80 24.08 26.28
N VAL A 42 -21.13 23.96 26.22
CA VAL A 42 -21.83 22.83 25.60
C VAL A 42 -21.61 22.82 24.09
N SER A 43 -21.73 23.98 23.44
CA SER A 43 -21.49 24.12 22.00
C SER A 43 -20.06 23.72 21.61
N GLU A 44 -19.06 24.14 22.40
CA GLU A 44 -17.66 23.78 22.14
C GLU A 44 -17.43 22.28 22.32
N ARG A 45 -18.01 21.64 23.33
CA ARG A 45 -17.96 20.18 23.48
C ARG A 45 -18.57 19.46 22.28
N GLN A 46 -19.75 19.89 21.83
CA GLN A 46 -20.44 19.29 20.70
C GLN A 46 -19.64 19.46 19.40
N LYS A 47 -19.03 20.62 19.19
CA LYS A 47 -18.15 20.87 18.06
C LYS A 47 -16.95 19.93 18.07
N ARG A 48 -16.25 19.79 19.20
CA ARG A 48 -15.10 18.88 19.35
C ARG A 48 -15.50 17.43 19.05
N THR A 49 -16.61 16.98 19.61
CA THR A 49 -17.13 15.61 19.38
C THR A 49 -17.43 15.36 17.91
N THR A 50 -18.11 16.30 17.24
CA THR A 50 -18.49 16.14 15.85
C THR A 50 -17.27 16.20 14.92
N THR A 51 -16.42 17.21 15.09
CA THR A 51 -15.20 17.38 14.29
C THR A 51 -14.23 16.23 14.49
N GLY A 52 -13.95 15.87 15.75
CA GLY A 52 -13.02 14.77 16.05
C GLY A 52 -13.49 13.41 15.54
N SER A 53 -14.81 13.15 15.57
CA SER A 53 -15.37 11.92 14.98
C SER A 53 -15.28 11.92 13.45
N ALA A 54 -15.50 13.08 12.80
CA ALA A 54 -15.38 13.22 11.36
C ALA A 54 -13.92 13.07 10.89
N ASP A 55 -12.97 13.66 11.63
CA ASP A 55 -11.54 13.53 11.37
C ASP A 55 -11.07 12.07 11.48
N ALA A 56 -11.47 11.37 12.55
CA ALA A 56 -11.16 9.96 12.71
C ALA A 56 -11.72 9.11 11.56
N GLN A 57 -12.94 9.39 11.12
CA GLN A 57 -13.54 8.68 9.99
C GLN A 57 -12.79 8.96 8.68
N THR A 58 -12.43 10.20 8.42
CA THR A 58 -11.69 10.61 7.22
C THR A 58 -10.31 9.99 7.20
N ASN A 59 -9.58 10.04 8.32
CA ASN A 59 -8.25 9.47 8.45
C ASN A 59 -8.26 7.94 8.26
N ALA A 60 -9.23 7.25 8.89
CA ALA A 60 -9.38 5.81 8.72
C ALA A 60 -9.71 5.42 7.27
N ALA A 61 -10.65 6.14 6.65
CA ALA A 61 -11.04 5.88 5.27
C ALA A 61 -9.89 6.15 4.29
N PHE A 62 -9.12 7.22 4.49
CA PHE A 62 -7.97 7.55 3.65
C PHE A 62 -6.84 6.52 3.81
N ALA A 63 -6.54 6.10 5.04
CA ALA A 63 -5.57 5.04 5.31
C ALA A 63 -5.94 3.74 4.60
N LEU A 64 -7.21 3.32 4.74
CA LEU A 64 -7.71 2.11 4.10
C LEU A 64 -7.71 2.22 2.58
N TYR A 65 -8.13 3.36 2.02
CA TYR A 65 -8.10 3.62 0.58
C TYR A 65 -6.68 3.51 -0.01
N ALA A 66 -5.67 4.07 0.68
CA ALA A 66 -4.29 3.99 0.22
C ALA A 66 -3.80 2.54 0.17
N ILE A 67 -4.05 1.77 1.23
CA ILE A 67 -3.71 0.34 1.28
C ILE A 67 -4.47 -0.44 0.21
N GLU A 68 -5.77 -0.20 0.05
CA GLU A 68 -6.61 -0.89 -0.93
C GLU A 68 -6.15 -0.62 -2.37
N ARG A 69 -5.84 0.64 -2.70
CA ARG A 69 -5.34 1.04 -4.01
C ARG A 69 -4.08 0.28 -4.37
N ASP A 70 -3.12 0.25 -3.45
CA ASP A 70 -1.82 -0.36 -3.71
C ASP A 70 -1.89 -1.89 -3.63
N ALA A 71 -2.71 -2.46 -2.74
CA ALA A 71 -2.94 -3.90 -2.68
C ALA A 71 -3.60 -4.44 -3.97
N LYS A 72 -4.43 -3.64 -4.65
CA LYS A 72 -4.97 -4.00 -5.98
C LYS A 72 -3.87 -4.08 -7.04
N MET A 73 -2.75 -3.40 -6.83
CA MET A 73 -1.57 -3.49 -7.70
C MET A 73 -0.66 -4.67 -7.35
N ALA A 74 -0.88 -5.33 -6.21
CA ALA A 74 -0.07 -6.47 -5.79
C ALA A 74 0.05 -7.52 -6.91
N GLY A 75 1.28 -7.92 -7.22
CA GLY A 75 1.55 -8.85 -8.30
C GLY A 75 1.46 -8.28 -9.71
N PHE A 76 1.21 -6.97 -9.88
CA PHE A 76 1.22 -6.36 -11.21
C PHE A 76 2.63 -6.46 -11.82
N GLY A 77 2.70 -6.93 -13.07
CA GLY A 77 3.99 -7.20 -13.74
C GLY A 77 4.73 -8.44 -13.20
N LEU A 78 4.28 -9.01 -12.09
CA LEU A 78 4.73 -10.31 -11.59
C LEU A 78 3.97 -11.46 -12.27
N GLU A 79 3.35 -11.27 -13.41
CA GLU A 79 2.48 -12.29 -14.00
C GLU A 79 2.91 -13.71 -13.65
N ALA A 80 2.04 -14.42 -12.93
CA ALA A 80 2.33 -15.75 -12.43
C ALA A 80 2.68 -16.73 -13.56
N ASP A 81 2.20 -16.47 -14.76
CA ASP A 81 2.57 -17.22 -15.95
C ASP A 81 4.02 -16.97 -16.40
N THR A 82 4.57 -15.78 -16.13
CA THR A 82 5.95 -15.47 -16.52
C THR A 82 6.98 -16.01 -15.55
N LEU A 83 6.65 -16.03 -14.29
CA LEU A 83 7.63 -16.36 -13.25
C LEU A 83 7.19 -17.58 -12.44
N ALA A 84 5.89 -17.85 -12.36
CA ALA A 84 5.36 -19.09 -11.82
C ALA A 84 5.31 -20.24 -12.82
N GLY A 85 5.29 -19.93 -14.13
CA GLY A 85 5.51 -20.91 -15.20
C GLY A 85 6.97 -21.33 -15.38
N CYS A 86 7.92 -20.54 -14.86
CA CYS A 86 9.33 -20.89 -14.96
C CYS A 86 9.71 -21.89 -13.88
N LYS A 87 9.74 -23.16 -14.20
CA LYS A 87 10.21 -24.20 -13.26
C LYS A 87 11.71 -24.03 -12.99
N LYS A 88 12.44 -23.44 -13.93
CA LYS A 88 13.84 -23.08 -13.79
C LYS A 88 14.12 -21.76 -14.50
N THR A 89 14.60 -20.76 -13.75
CA THR A 89 15.03 -19.49 -14.30
C THR A 89 16.54 -19.46 -14.39
N TYR A 90 17.05 -19.16 -15.57
CA TYR A 90 18.46 -18.95 -15.84
C TYR A 90 18.74 -17.46 -15.73
N SER A 91 19.58 -17.10 -14.80
CA SER A 91 20.00 -15.72 -14.57
C SER A 91 21.49 -15.69 -14.37
N TYR A 92 22.12 -14.65 -14.89
CA TYR A 92 23.55 -14.40 -14.80
C TYR A 92 23.77 -12.97 -14.40
N PHE A 93 24.76 -12.69 -13.60
CA PHE A 93 25.12 -11.32 -13.27
C PHE A 93 26.65 -11.20 -13.16
N ASN A 94 27.20 -10.26 -13.92
CA ASN A 94 28.61 -9.90 -13.85
C ASN A 94 28.72 -8.46 -13.38
N ASP A 95 29.17 -8.25 -12.14
CA ASP A 95 29.39 -6.95 -11.53
C ASP A 95 30.79 -6.36 -11.79
N GLY A 96 31.66 -7.11 -12.43
CA GLY A 96 33.00 -6.66 -12.84
C GLY A 96 34.06 -6.76 -11.77
N GLU A 97 33.74 -7.08 -10.56
CA GLU A 97 34.73 -7.04 -9.47
C GLU A 97 35.42 -8.36 -9.19
N ASN A 98 34.92 -9.48 -9.59
CA ASN A 98 35.65 -10.76 -9.50
C ASN A 98 34.85 -11.85 -10.18
N ALA A 99 35.17 -12.17 -11.42
CA ALA A 99 34.67 -13.42 -12.01
C ALA A 99 35.11 -14.61 -11.13
N PRO A 100 34.26 -15.60 -10.92
CA PRO A 100 33.25 -16.03 -11.85
C PRO A 100 31.86 -15.48 -11.52
N ALA A 101 31.14 -15.16 -12.60
CA ALA A 101 29.77 -14.80 -12.61
C ALA A 101 28.92 -15.68 -11.69
N SER A 102 28.37 -15.09 -10.67
CA SER A 102 27.44 -15.78 -9.80
C SER A 102 26.07 -15.85 -10.47
N LEU A 103 25.49 -17.05 -10.48
CA LEU A 103 24.04 -17.20 -10.70
C LEU A 103 23.34 -16.37 -9.59
N LYS A 104 22.76 -15.25 -9.99
CA LYS A 104 21.84 -14.57 -9.08
C LYS A 104 20.53 -15.32 -9.15
N ALA A 105 20.19 -15.99 -8.06
CA ALA A 105 18.86 -16.56 -7.93
C ALA A 105 17.84 -15.43 -8.09
N TYR A 106 16.95 -15.57 -9.04
CA TYR A 106 15.87 -14.63 -9.24
C TYR A 106 14.72 -15.05 -8.33
N ASP A 107 14.85 -14.69 -7.05
CA ASP A 107 13.80 -14.90 -6.08
C ASP A 107 12.70 -13.87 -6.30
N LEU A 108 11.55 -14.36 -6.71
CA LEU A 108 10.36 -13.54 -6.79
C LEU A 108 9.75 -13.43 -5.41
N PRO A 109 9.68 -12.23 -4.85
CA PRO A 109 8.92 -12.03 -3.64
C PRO A 109 7.44 -12.32 -3.91
N ALA A 110 6.74 -12.81 -2.89
CA ALA A 110 5.29 -12.92 -2.95
C ALA A 110 4.69 -11.54 -3.27
N ALA A 111 3.61 -11.54 -4.08
CA ALA A 111 2.92 -10.29 -4.47
C ALA A 111 2.49 -9.46 -3.26
N ILE A 112 2.24 -10.14 -2.15
CA ILE A 112 1.92 -9.53 -0.86
C ILE A 112 2.54 -10.35 0.27
N SER A 113 3.08 -9.66 1.26
CA SER A 113 3.63 -10.25 2.48
C SER A 113 3.13 -9.48 3.69
N LEU A 114 2.70 -10.20 4.71
CA LEU A 114 2.31 -9.63 5.98
C LEU A 114 3.34 -10.01 7.04
N LYS A 115 3.61 -9.09 7.94
CA LYS A 115 4.26 -9.37 9.21
C LYS A 115 3.24 -9.18 10.31
N ASP A 116 2.86 -10.28 10.95
CA ASP A 116 1.98 -10.27 12.11
C ASP A 116 2.69 -9.60 13.29
N GLY A 117 2.05 -8.57 13.82
CA GLY A 117 2.45 -7.93 15.05
C GLY A 117 1.91 -8.70 16.24
N ALA A 118 2.75 -9.49 16.91
CA ALA A 118 2.33 -10.29 18.07
C ALA A 118 1.55 -9.45 19.11
N GLY A 119 0.30 -9.79 19.34
CA GLY A 119 -0.56 -9.24 20.39
C GLY A 119 -0.97 -7.78 20.19
N SER A 120 -0.20 -6.83 20.70
CA SER A 120 -0.52 -5.39 20.65
C SER A 120 0.30 -4.60 19.64
N ILE A 121 1.17 -5.25 18.90
CA ILE A 121 1.97 -4.61 17.85
C ILE A 121 1.14 -4.58 16.57
N PRO A 122 1.08 -3.45 15.86
CA PRO A 122 0.41 -3.37 14.57
C PRO A 122 1.07 -4.27 13.53
N ASP A 123 0.26 -4.81 12.63
CA ASP A 123 0.76 -5.54 11.48
C ASP A 123 1.47 -4.63 10.49
N ARG A 124 2.35 -5.23 9.69
CA ARG A 124 3.00 -4.58 8.56
C ARG A 124 2.55 -5.25 7.26
N ILE A 125 2.20 -4.45 6.28
CA ILE A 125 1.74 -4.91 4.97
C ILE A 125 2.78 -4.53 3.93
N GLN A 126 3.35 -5.51 3.26
CA GLN A 126 4.28 -5.33 2.17
C GLN A 126 3.63 -5.74 0.86
N ILE A 127 3.63 -4.84 -0.11
CA ILE A 127 3.02 -5.02 -1.42
C ILE A 127 4.13 -4.94 -2.47
N VAL A 128 4.16 -5.92 -3.36
CA VAL A 128 5.19 -6.03 -4.40
C VAL A 128 4.53 -5.95 -5.77
N TYR A 129 5.07 -5.07 -6.60
CA TYR A 129 4.62 -4.85 -7.98
C TYR A 129 5.78 -4.30 -8.82
N TYR A 130 5.69 -4.43 -10.13
CA TYR A 130 6.65 -3.79 -11.00
C TYR A 130 6.17 -2.40 -11.41
N SER A 131 7.00 -1.40 -11.13
CA SER A 131 6.85 -0.05 -11.64
C SER A 131 8.21 0.44 -12.15
N ASN A 132 8.20 1.37 -13.08
CA ASN A 132 9.42 2.11 -13.40
C ASN A 132 9.40 3.43 -12.61
N PRO A 133 10.11 3.52 -11.48
CA PRO A 133 10.09 4.72 -10.65
C PRO A 133 10.71 5.95 -11.34
N ALA A 134 11.51 5.74 -12.39
CA ALA A 134 12.16 6.84 -13.11
C ALA A 134 11.22 7.56 -14.08
N GLU A 135 10.08 6.96 -14.42
CA GLU A 135 9.18 7.49 -15.45
C GLU A 135 7.73 7.71 -14.97
N ASP A 136 7.44 7.46 -13.68
CA ASP A 136 6.06 7.48 -13.13
C ASP A 136 5.05 6.61 -13.94
N ASN A 137 5.57 5.73 -14.79
CA ASN A 137 4.79 4.90 -15.68
C ASN A 137 4.79 3.44 -15.21
N PHE A 138 3.60 2.85 -15.15
CA PHE A 138 3.45 1.41 -15.04
C PHE A 138 3.80 0.79 -16.41
N ILE A 139 5.01 0.28 -16.54
CA ILE A 139 5.37 -0.48 -17.74
C ILE A 139 4.70 -1.85 -17.60
N ILE A 140 3.70 -2.09 -18.43
CA ILE A 140 3.21 -3.44 -18.66
C ILE A 140 4.32 -4.13 -19.47
N PRO A 141 4.96 -5.20 -18.96
CA PRO A 141 5.88 -5.96 -19.76
C PRO A 141 5.15 -6.44 -21.03
N SER A 142 5.46 -5.85 -22.17
CA SER A 142 4.83 -6.29 -23.41
C SER A 142 5.35 -7.68 -23.74
N GLY A 143 4.48 -8.68 -23.78
CA GLY A 143 4.81 -10.00 -24.28
C GLY A 143 4.94 -9.94 -25.81
N ALA A 144 6.15 -10.12 -26.33
CA ALA A 144 6.39 -10.30 -27.73
C ALA A 144 6.61 -11.80 -28.03
N THR A 145 6.14 -12.28 -29.18
CA THR A 145 6.31 -13.67 -29.59
C THR A 145 7.51 -13.78 -30.51
N LEU A 146 8.37 -14.79 -30.32
CA LEU A 146 9.50 -15.05 -31.17
C LEU A 146 9.00 -15.46 -32.58
N THR A 147 9.53 -14.83 -33.62
CA THR A 147 9.19 -15.10 -35.02
C THR A 147 10.13 -16.13 -35.65
N SER A 148 11.30 -16.34 -35.08
CA SER A 148 12.27 -17.36 -35.48
C SER A 148 12.82 -18.08 -34.24
N GLU A 149 13.41 -19.25 -34.47
CA GLU A 149 14.11 -20.02 -33.42
C GLU A 149 15.47 -19.41 -33.12
N MET A 150 15.87 -19.44 -31.83
CA MET A 150 17.24 -19.24 -31.36
C MET A 150 17.94 -20.61 -31.41
N VAL A 151 18.89 -20.78 -32.28
CA VAL A 151 19.64 -22.05 -32.44
C VAL A 151 20.64 -22.21 -31.28
N ALA A 152 21.22 -21.12 -30.85
CA ALA A 152 22.12 -21.07 -29.69
C ALA A 152 21.66 -20.07 -28.66
N PRO A 153 21.99 -20.26 -27.34
CA PRO A 153 21.54 -19.37 -26.27
C PRO A 153 22.01 -17.92 -26.37
N GLY A 154 23.00 -17.63 -27.20
CA GLY A 154 23.55 -16.29 -27.45
C GLY A 154 23.09 -15.63 -28.75
N ASP A 155 22.19 -16.28 -29.49
CA ASP A 155 21.73 -15.74 -30.76
C ASP A 155 20.84 -14.51 -30.61
N ASP A 156 20.80 -13.67 -31.63
CA ASP A 156 19.83 -12.57 -31.74
C ASP A 156 18.38 -13.08 -31.71
N ILE A 157 17.51 -12.31 -31.08
CA ILE A 157 16.09 -12.66 -30.92
C ILE A 157 15.27 -11.84 -31.89
N PHE A 158 14.49 -12.53 -32.74
CA PHE A 158 13.54 -11.91 -33.66
C PHE A 158 12.13 -12.05 -33.11
N VAL A 159 11.41 -10.93 -33.01
CA VAL A 159 10.09 -10.86 -32.35
C VAL A 159 9.04 -10.21 -33.26
N ASN A 160 7.77 -10.42 -32.95
CA ASN A 160 6.67 -9.75 -33.66
C ASN A 160 6.48 -8.29 -33.23
N SER A 161 7.04 -7.89 -32.08
CA SER A 161 6.99 -6.53 -31.57
C SER A 161 8.20 -6.24 -30.69
N THR A 162 8.78 -5.05 -30.83
CA THR A 162 9.86 -4.55 -29.98
C THR A 162 9.35 -3.55 -28.93
N ALA A 163 8.04 -3.41 -28.80
CA ALA A 163 7.45 -2.46 -27.84
C ALA A 163 7.92 -2.78 -26.41
N GLY A 164 8.38 -1.75 -25.70
CA GLY A 164 8.91 -1.88 -24.34
C GLY A 164 10.32 -2.46 -24.25
N CYS A 165 10.94 -2.85 -25.38
CA CYS A 165 12.33 -3.30 -25.42
C CYS A 165 13.26 -2.11 -25.64
N GLU A 166 14.11 -1.83 -24.66
CA GLU A 166 15.07 -0.73 -24.71
C GLU A 166 16.46 -1.21 -24.35
N LYS A 167 17.46 -0.60 -24.96
CA LYS A 167 18.86 -0.88 -24.63
C LYS A 167 19.16 -0.64 -23.16
N GLY A 168 19.83 -1.58 -22.52
CA GLY A 168 20.19 -1.54 -21.10
C GLY A 168 19.11 -2.09 -20.17
N LYS A 169 17.88 -2.26 -20.64
CA LYS A 169 16.79 -2.86 -19.85
C LYS A 169 16.87 -4.38 -19.86
N LEU A 170 16.23 -4.99 -18.89
CA LEU A 170 16.12 -6.45 -18.82
C LEU A 170 14.92 -6.95 -19.58
N ALA A 171 15.04 -8.17 -20.06
CA ALA A 171 13.96 -8.90 -20.65
C ALA A 171 13.97 -10.37 -20.16
N LEU A 172 12.79 -10.99 -20.16
CA LEU A 172 12.60 -12.38 -19.80
C LEU A 172 12.18 -13.18 -21.03
N LEU A 173 12.98 -14.15 -21.39
CA LEU A 173 12.64 -15.20 -22.36
C LEU A 173 11.91 -16.33 -21.63
N GLN A 174 10.79 -16.78 -22.19
CA GLN A 174 9.98 -17.85 -21.62
C GLN A 174 9.61 -18.86 -22.69
N GLN A 175 9.87 -20.13 -22.43
CA GLN A 175 9.37 -21.24 -23.24
C GLN A 175 7.87 -21.42 -22.99
N VAL A 176 7.08 -21.52 -24.06
CA VAL A 176 5.61 -21.68 -23.99
C VAL A 176 5.16 -23.08 -24.42
N GLN A 177 6.00 -23.79 -25.15
CA GLN A 177 5.66 -25.09 -25.76
C GLN A 177 6.54 -26.20 -25.20
N ILE A 178 6.26 -26.69 -23.99
CA ILE A 178 6.97 -27.83 -23.44
C ILE A 178 6.08 -28.69 -22.56
N GLU A 179 6.25 -29.99 -22.68
CA GLU A 179 5.43 -31.01 -22.01
C GLU A 179 5.69 -31.17 -20.49
N GLU A 180 6.84 -30.75 -19.95
CA GLU A 180 7.15 -31.01 -18.53
C GLU A 180 7.75 -29.84 -17.73
N GLU A 181 8.54 -28.94 -18.32
CA GLU A 181 9.24 -27.89 -17.57
C GLU A 181 9.45 -26.61 -18.38
N TYR A 182 8.75 -25.52 -18.05
CA TYR A 182 9.03 -24.20 -18.61
C TYR A 182 10.36 -23.66 -18.11
N LYS A 183 11.29 -23.37 -19.02
CA LYS A 183 12.54 -22.70 -18.71
C LYS A 183 12.46 -21.25 -19.10
N CYS A 184 13.03 -20.39 -18.28
CA CYS A 184 13.09 -18.95 -18.52
C CYS A 184 14.52 -18.47 -18.42
N THR A 185 14.84 -17.42 -19.17
CA THR A 185 16.14 -16.76 -19.13
C THR A 185 15.97 -15.25 -18.96
N VAL A 186 16.65 -14.68 -17.96
CA VAL A 186 16.78 -13.23 -17.84
C VAL A 186 17.95 -12.77 -18.70
N ILE A 187 17.72 -11.82 -19.56
CA ILE A 187 18.72 -11.21 -20.43
C ILE A 187 18.73 -9.69 -20.26
N GLN A 188 19.85 -9.05 -20.56
CA GLN A 188 19.93 -7.61 -20.72
C GLN A 188 19.96 -7.26 -22.20
N VAL A 189 19.05 -6.40 -22.65
CA VAL A 189 19.00 -5.91 -24.02
C VAL A 189 20.22 -5.02 -24.29
N THR A 190 21.07 -5.41 -25.21
CA THR A 190 22.26 -4.61 -25.59
C THR A 190 22.01 -3.73 -26.80
N ASP A 191 21.08 -4.12 -27.66
CA ASP A 191 20.64 -3.33 -28.82
C ASP A 191 19.24 -3.74 -29.30
N VAL A 192 18.50 -2.80 -29.91
CA VAL A 192 17.19 -3.02 -30.50
C VAL A 192 17.16 -2.44 -31.90
N ASN A 193 16.94 -3.30 -32.89
CA ASN A 193 16.68 -2.86 -34.27
C ASN A 193 15.17 -2.87 -34.55
N TYR A 194 14.56 -1.69 -34.46
CA TYR A 194 13.13 -1.52 -34.67
C TYR A 194 12.65 -1.86 -36.09
N GLY A 195 13.53 -1.68 -37.08
CA GLY A 195 13.19 -1.93 -38.50
C GLY A 195 13.09 -3.43 -38.85
N THR A 196 13.88 -4.26 -38.18
CA THR A 196 13.91 -5.72 -38.40
C THR A 196 13.28 -6.50 -37.25
N SER A 197 12.76 -5.79 -36.24
CA SER A 197 12.22 -6.37 -35.01
C SER A 197 13.19 -7.34 -34.33
N LYS A 198 14.48 -6.96 -34.31
CA LYS A 198 15.57 -7.73 -33.75
C LYS A 198 16.04 -7.18 -32.43
N ILE A 199 16.25 -8.05 -31.46
CA ILE A 199 16.77 -7.73 -30.14
C ILE A 199 18.06 -8.49 -29.94
N THR A 200 19.12 -7.74 -29.58
CA THR A 200 20.45 -8.30 -29.32
C THR A 200 20.70 -8.29 -27.82
N HIS A 201 21.28 -9.37 -27.32
CA HIS A 201 21.69 -9.54 -25.92
C HIS A 201 23.15 -10.04 -25.84
N ALA A 202 24.02 -9.43 -26.60
CA ALA A 202 25.44 -9.79 -26.62
C ALA A 202 26.06 -9.72 -25.23
N ALA A 203 27.00 -10.62 -24.97
CA ALA A 203 27.85 -10.55 -23.79
C ALA A 203 28.55 -9.19 -23.74
N GLY A 204 28.45 -8.46 -22.63
CA GLY A 204 28.98 -7.11 -22.48
C GLY A 204 29.88 -6.97 -21.27
N GLY A 205 30.46 -5.77 -21.12
CA GLY A 205 31.18 -5.40 -19.90
C GLY A 205 30.21 -5.27 -18.69
N PRO A 206 30.74 -5.28 -17.49
CA PRO A 206 29.92 -5.17 -16.27
C PRO A 206 29.29 -3.78 -16.11
N PRO A 207 28.12 -3.67 -15.45
CA PRO A 207 27.28 -4.80 -15.01
C PRO A 207 26.46 -5.36 -16.17
N THR A 208 26.37 -6.68 -16.29
CA THR A 208 25.58 -7.35 -17.35
C THR A 208 24.90 -8.61 -16.85
N TYR A 209 23.75 -8.91 -17.46
CA TYR A 209 23.01 -10.17 -17.28
C TYR A 209 23.22 -11.15 -18.43
N ASN A 210 24.11 -10.83 -19.38
CA ASN A 210 24.40 -11.65 -20.53
C ASN A 210 25.69 -12.44 -20.32
N PRO A 211 25.63 -13.75 -20.11
CA PRO A 211 26.78 -14.56 -19.89
C PRO A 211 27.62 -14.75 -21.18
N PRO A 212 28.92 -15.00 -21.06
CA PRO A 212 29.72 -15.49 -22.19
C PRO A 212 29.16 -16.80 -22.74
N VAL A 213 29.29 -17.01 -24.06
CA VAL A 213 28.80 -18.22 -24.73
C VAL A 213 29.37 -19.50 -24.10
N ALA A 214 30.65 -19.48 -23.71
CA ALA A 214 31.27 -20.63 -23.05
C ALA A 214 30.58 -20.98 -21.72
N TYR A 215 30.13 -19.97 -20.96
CA TYR A 215 29.37 -20.17 -19.74
C TYR A 215 27.99 -20.75 -20.01
N MET A 216 27.28 -20.25 -21.03
CA MET A 216 25.96 -20.73 -21.43
C MET A 216 26.03 -22.22 -21.80
N THR A 217 27.04 -22.59 -22.61
CA THR A 217 27.26 -23.98 -23.04
C THR A 217 27.57 -24.88 -21.84
N ALA A 218 28.48 -24.47 -20.96
CA ALA A 218 28.87 -25.26 -19.79
C ALA A 218 27.71 -25.47 -18.78
N ASN A 219 26.76 -24.54 -18.71
CA ASN A 219 25.62 -24.58 -17.78
C ASN A 219 24.30 -24.97 -18.47
N THR A 220 24.34 -25.47 -19.70
CA THR A 220 23.17 -25.99 -20.43
C THR A 220 22.01 -24.99 -20.50
N TRP A 221 22.32 -23.75 -20.92
CA TRP A 221 21.31 -22.71 -21.07
C TRP A 221 20.30 -23.08 -22.15
N PRO A 222 19.00 -22.73 -21.95
CA PRO A 222 17.97 -23.08 -22.90
C PRO A 222 18.08 -22.28 -24.21
N THR A 223 17.61 -22.89 -25.26
CA THR A 223 17.26 -22.24 -26.52
C THR A 223 15.76 -22.03 -26.59
N TYR A 224 15.32 -21.11 -27.45
CA TYR A 224 13.93 -20.69 -27.55
C TYR A 224 13.44 -20.89 -28.96
N LYS A 225 12.22 -21.41 -29.13
CA LYS A 225 11.60 -21.71 -30.42
C LYS A 225 10.72 -20.57 -30.90
N LYS A 226 10.39 -20.59 -32.19
CA LYS A 226 9.34 -19.74 -32.71
C LYS A 226 8.05 -19.98 -31.95
N GLY A 227 7.41 -18.90 -31.46
CA GLY A 227 6.22 -18.97 -30.65
C GLY A 227 6.47 -18.80 -29.14
N ASP A 228 7.72 -18.96 -28.69
CA ASP A 228 8.10 -18.61 -27.32
C ASP A 228 7.97 -17.10 -27.07
N VAL A 229 7.94 -16.69 -25.82
CA VAL A 229 7.61 -15.31 -25.44
C VAL A 229 8.84 -14.59 -24.89
N LEU A 230 9.03 -13.36 -25.37
CA LEU A 230 9.94 -12.38 -24.79
C LEU A 230 9.13 -11.29 -24.10
N ARG A 231 9.45 -10.99 -22.86
CA ARG A 231 8.88 -9.86 -22.13
C ARG A 231 9.96 -8.85 -21.85
N CYS A 232 9.80 -7.66 -22.42
CA CYS A 232 10.73 -6.56 -22.25
C CYS A 232 10.30 -5.63 -21.12
N GLY A 233 11.26 -4.92 -20.53
CA GLY A 233 10.99 -4.00 -19.44
C GLY A 233 10.84 -4.68 -18.07
N VAL A 234 11.24 -5.95 -17.94
CA VAL A 234 11.28 -6.61 -16.62
C VAL A 234 12.29 -5.94 -15.74
N SER A 235 11.91 -5.57 -14.54
CA SER A 235 12.86 -5.09 -13.53
C SER A 235 13.42 -6.29 -12.77
N VAL A 236 14.70 -6.27 -12.46
CA VAL A 236 15.30 -7.25 -11.53
C VAL A 236 14.94 -6.96 -10.08
N SER A 237 14.44 -5.78 -9.81
CA SER A 237 14.02 -5.36 -8.47
C SER A 237 12.61 -4.83 -8.54
N PRO A 238 11.62 -5.60 -8.11
CA PRO A 238 10.26 -5.09 -8.00
C PRO A 238 10.22 -3.93 -7.00
N THR A 239 9.30 -3.02 -7.20
CA THR A 239 8.99 -2.01 -6.20
C THR A 239 8.26 -2.69 -5.05
N THR A 240 8.79 -2.52 -3.87
CA THR A 240 8.17 -2.98 -2.64
C THR A 240 7.64 -1.78 -1.89
N ARG A 241 6.33 -1.72 -1.68
CA ARG A 241 5.69 -0.71 -0.86
C ARG A 241 5.28 -1.30 0.47
N THR A 242 5.80 -0.74 1.54
CA THR A 242 5.59 -1.24 2.90
C THR A 242 4.74 -0.25 3.70
N TYR A 243 3.60 -0.70 4.17
CA TYR A 243 2.75 0.02 5.12
C TYR A 243 3.06 -0.42 6.54
N SER A 244 3.34 0.54 7.41
CA SER A 244 3.59 0.32 8.83
C SER A 244 3.00 1.43 9.67
N LEU A 245 2.66 1.12 10.91
CA LEU A 245 2.18 2.09 11.88
C LEU A 245 3.34 2.53 12.79
N ASP A 246 3.57 3.83 12.84
CA ASP A 246 4.45 4.44 13.83
C ASP A 246 3.64 4.64 15.13
N SER A 247 3.89 3.80 16.12
CA SER A 247 3.16 3.82 17.40
C SER A 247 3.49 5.04 18.27
N VAL A 248 4.56 5.77 17.97
CA VAL A 248 4.96 6.98 18.72
C VAL A 248 4.17 8.19 18.23
N THR A 249 4.10 8.37 16.91
CA THR A 249 3.39 9.49 16.29
C THR A 249 1.94 9.16 15.96
N ASN A 250 1.53 7.88 16.04
CA ASN A 250 0.23 7.36 15.58
C ASN A 250 -0.04 7.70 14.11
N GLU A 251 0.95 7.48 13.27
CA GLU A 251 0.88 7.73 11.85
C GLU A 251 1.00 6.43 11.06
N LEU A 252 0.10 6.23 10.10
CA LEU A 252 0.30 5.23 9.07
C LEU A 252 1.33 5.77 8.08
N LYS A 253 2.42 5.04 7.92
CA LYS A 253 3.52 5.37 7.00
C LYS A 253 3.59 4.37 5.85
N ALA A 254 4.01 4.85 4.70
CA ALA A 254 4.38 4.03 3.56
C ALA A 254 5.82 4.29 3.16
N GLU A 255 6.55 3.23 2.84
CA GLU A 255 7.95 3.27 2.40
C GLU A 255 8.07 2.51 1.09
N ASP A 256 8.72 3.13 0.10
CA ASP A 256 8.98 2.54 -1.21
C ASP A 256 10.45 2.18 -1.37
N SER A 257 10.75 0.91 -1.69
CA SER A 257 12.14 0.47 -1.93
C SER A 257 12.79 1.15 -3.14
N ALA A 258 11.99 1.58 -4.12
CA ALA A 258 12.49 2.21 -5.36
C ALA A 258 12.76 3.71 -5.23
N ALA A 259 12.15 4.40 -4.27
CA ALA A 259 12.23 5.86 -4.12
C ALA A 259 13.38 6.34 -3.21
N GLY A 260 14.40 5.51 -3.00
CA GLY A 260 15.51 5.84 -2.10
C GLY A 260 15.19 5.67 -0.61
N GLY A 261 14.16 4.90 -0.28
CA GLY A 261 13.84 4.48 1.10
C GLY A 261 13.21 5.58 1.97
N GLY A 262 12.61 6.61 1.38
CA GLY A 262 11.91 7.66 2.13
C GLY A 262 10.56 7.17 2.68
N SER A 263 10.37 7.28 4.00
CA SER A 263 9.08 7.02 4.64
C SER A 263 8.17 8.23 4.49
N GLN A 264 6.95 8.02 4.01
CA GLN A 264 5.93 9.05 3.84
C GLN A 264 4.75 8.81 4.79
N THR A 265 4.31 9.84 5.50
CA THR A 265 3.08 9.77 6.29
C THR A 265 1.87 9.76 5.36
N ILE A 266 1.07 8.71 5.46
CA ILE A 266 -0.16 8.52 4.67
C ILE A 266 -1.35 9.09 5.42
N SER A 267 -1.48 8.76 6.71
CA SER A 267 -2.60 9.24 7.53
C SER A 267 -2.18 9.37 8.97
N ALA A 268 -2.68 10.39 9.65
CA ALA A 268 -2.44 10.64 11.07
C ALA A 268 -3.54 10.03 11.95
N ASN A 269 -3.25 9.94 13.23
CA ASN A 269 -4.16 9.43 14.26
C ASN A 269 -4.63 7.99 14.01
N ILE A 270 -3.84 7.18 13.33
CA ILE A 270 -4.06 5.74 13.18
C ILE A 270 -3.41 5.04 14.37
N VAL A 271 -4.16 4.20 15.05
CA VAL A 271 -3.74 3.56 16.31
C VAL A 271 -3.73 2.03 16.26
N ALA A 272 -4.34 1.42 15.25
CA ALA A 272 -4.23 0.00 15.00
C ALA A 272 -4.32 -0.30 13.51
N LEU A 273 -3.57 -1.31 13.08
CA LEU A 273 -3.58 -1.91 11.75
C LEU A 273 -3.49 -3.41 11.93
N GLN A 274 -4.49 -4.14 11.41
CA GLN A 274 -4.50 -5.61 11.42
C GLN A 274 -4.84 -6.12 10.03
N ALA A 275 -4.22 -7.21 9.62
CA ALA A 275 -4.40 -7.79 8.30
C ALA A 275 -4.32 -9.32 8.34
N GLN A 276 -5.09 -9.98 7.47
CA GLN A 276 -5.02 -11.42 7.28
C GLN A 276 -5.05 -11.78 5.82
N TYR A 277 -4.42 -12.90 5.48
CA TYR A 277 -4.51 -13.48 4.15
C TYR A 277 -5.83 -14.23 3.96
N GLY A 278 -6.48 -14.00 2.83
CA GLY A 278 -7.51 -14.88 2.30
C GLY A 278 -6.88 -15.89 1.36
N VAL A 279 -6.87 -17.17 1.75
CA VAL A 279 -6.11 -18.20 1.06
C VAL A 279 -7.02 -19.29 0.49
N ALA A 280 -6.64 -19.83 -0.68
CA ALA A 280 -7.28 -20.99 -1.26
C ALA A 280 -6.80 -22.27 -0.54
N ASP A 281 -7.63 -23.33 -0.54
CA ASP A 281 -7.28 -24.61 0.03
C ASP A 281 -6.04 -25.24 -0.63
N ALA A 282 -5.34 -26.09 0.12
CA ALA A 282 -4.19 -26.81 -0.39
C ALA A 282 -4.63 -27.77 -1.54
N GLY A 283 -3.94 -27.68 -2.67
CA GLY A 283 -4.29 -28.44 -3.88
C GLY A 283 -5.25 -27.73 -4.84
N ALA A 284 -5.86 -26.62 -4.41
CA ALA A 284 -6.78 -25.79 -5.22
C ALA A 284 -6.07 -24.57 -5.82
N THR A 285 -4.88 -24.74 -6.42
CA THR A 285 -4.11 -23.62 -7.01
C THR A 285 -4.85 -22.90 -8.14
N ALA A 286 -5.77 -23.60 -8.81
CA ALA A 286 -6.61 -23.02 -9.86
C ALA A 286 -7.90 -22.35 -9.34
N VAL A 287 -8.14 -22.34 -8.03
CA VAL A 287 -9.34 -21.74 -7.45
C VAL A 287 -9.13 -20.24 -7.23
N ASN A 288 -10.02 -19.43 -7.80
CA ASN A 288 -9.95 -17.97 -7.78
C ASN A 288 -10.70 -17.35 -6.60
N ARG A 289 -10.78 -18.05 -5.49
CA ARG A 289 -11.45 -17.59 -4.27
C ARG A 289 -10.58 -17.85 -3.04
N ALA A 290 -10.83 -17.09 -1.99
CA ALA A 290 -10.34 -17.38 -0.65
C ALA A 290 -11.32 -18.34 0.04
N ASP A 291 -10.83 -19.49 0.49
CA ASP A 291 -11.64 -20.48 1.22
C ASP A 291 -11.54 -20.26 2.73
N GLN A 292 -10.42 -19.71 3.19
CA GLN A 292 -10.16 -19.44 4.61
C GLN A 292 -9.32 -18.18 4.82
N TRP A 293 -9.39 -17.65 6.03
CA TRP A 293 -8.56 -16.53 6.49
C TRP A 293 -7.48 -17.04 7.43
N THR A 294 -6.27 -16.53 7.28
CA THR A 294 -5.13 -16.94 8.11
C THR A 294 -4.22 -15.77 8.45
N ASP A 295 -3.68 -15.80 9.67
CA ASP A 295 -2.67 -14.84 10.11
C ASP A 295 -1.31 -15.14 9.47
N ALA A 296 -0.46 -14.15 9.45
CA ALA A 296 0.89 -14.25 8.89
C ALA A 296 1.86 -14.94 9.86
N THR A 297 1.48 -16.14 10.33
CA THR A 297 2.25 -16.95 11.28
C THR A 297 2.68 -18.28 10.69
N GLY A 298 3.67 -18.92 11.27
CA GLY A 298 4.16 -20.22 10.80
C GLY A 298 4.61 -20.19 9.34
N ASN A 299 4.05 -21.03 8.50
CA ASN A 299 4.36 -21.09 7.06
C ASN A 299 3.85 -19.88 6.25
N TRP A 300 3.07 -19.01 6.87
CA TRP A 300 2.54 -17.76 6.29
C TRP A 300 3.31 -16.53 6.79
N ALA A 301 4.24 -16.70 7.72
CA ALA A 301 5.03 -15.58 8.24
C ALA A 301 5.92 -14.96 7.15
N GLU A 302 6.21 -13.66 7.31
CA GLU A 302 7.21 -12.98 6.50
C GLU A 302 8.54 -13.75 6.53
N GLY A 303 9.14 -14.00 5.37
CA GLY A 303 10.38 -14.78 5.26
C GLY A 303 10.22 -16.31 5.29
N ALA A 304 9.08 -16.85 5.75
CA ALA A 304 8.75 -18.27 5.66
C ALA A 304 7.75 -18.59 4.53
N LEU A 305 7.21 -17.54 3.90
CA LEU A 305 6.21 -17.68 2.85
C LEU A 305 6.83 -18.30 1.59
N SER A 306 6.51 -19.57 1.34
CA SER A 306 6.95 -20.24 0.12
C SER A 306 6.24 -19.72 -1.12
N VAL A 307 6.85 -19.88 -2.29
CA VAL A 307 6.22 -19.55 -3.59
C VAL A 307 4.86 -20.25 -3.75
N ALA A 308 4.77 -21.53 -3.34
CA ALA A 308 3.54 -22.30 -3.41
C ALA A 308 2.42 -21.68 -2.52
N ASN A 309 2.76 -21.26 -1.30
CA ASN A 309 1.81 -20.57 -0.42
C ASN A 309 1.46 -19.18 -0.94
N GLY A 310 2.43 -18.42 -1.46
CA GLY A 310 2.18 -17.11 -2.08
C GLY A 310 1.14 -17.17 -3.20
N LYS A 311 1.15 -18.20 -4.03
CA LYS A 311 0.15 -18.44 -5.09
C LYS A 311 -1.26 -18.71 -4.54
N ARG A 312 -1.39 -19.21 -3.32
CA ARG A 312 -2.68 -19.48 -2.68
C ARG A 312 -3.33 -18.24 -2.08
N ILE A 313 -2.59 -17.15 -1.89
CA ILE A 313 -3.13 -15.89 -1.37
C ILE A 313 -3.98 -15.24 -2.46
N LYS A 314 -5.30 -15.15 -2.24
CA LYS A 314 -6.27 -14.61 -3.21
C LYS A 314 -6.86 -13.27 -2.79
N ALA A 315 -6.84 -12.99 -1.51
CA ALA A 315 -7.38 -11.76 -0.95
C ALA A 315 -6.58 -11.32 0.28
N LEU A 316 -6.76 -10.08 0.64
CA LEU A 316 -6.31 -9.48 1.88
C LEU A 316 -7.54 -8.93 2.61
N ARG A 317 -7.69 -9.15 3.92
CA ARG A 317 -8.59 -8.36 4.73
C ARG A 317 -7.79 -7.47 5.66
N VAL A 318 -8.25 -6.23 5.80
CA VAL A 318 -7.56 -5.19 6.56
C VAL A 318 -8.54 -4.49 7.47
N ALA A 319 -8.14 -4.27 8.72
CA ALA A 319 -8.82 -3.43 9.69
C ALA A 319 -7.91 -2.29 10.11
N VAL A 320 -8.43 -1.07 10.08
CA VAL A 320 -7.74 0.15 10.50
C VAL A 320 -8.57 0.83 11.58
N VAL A 321 -7.91 1.26 12.65
CA VAL A 321 -8.53 2.06 13.70
C VAL A 321 -7.89 3.43 13.73
N ALA A 322 -8.71 4.47 13.57
CA ALA A 322 -8.30 5.85 13.79
C ALA A 322 -8.96 6.40 15.05
N ARG A 323 -8.24 7.25 15.78
CA ARG A 323 -8.77 8.00 16.91
C ARG A 323 -9.05 9.45 16.54
N SER A 324 -9.91 10.13 17.32
CA SER A 324 -10.10 11.58 17.22
C SER A 324 -8.79 12.32 17.50
N SER A 325 -8.58 13.46 16.84
CA SER A 325 -7.46 14.37 17.12
C SER A 325 -7.59 15.01 18.49
N GLU A 326 -8.81 15.24 18.93
CA GLU A 326 -9.11 15.94 20.15
C GLU A 326 -9.45 14.98 21.30
N TYR A 327 -8.89 15.30 22.45
CA TYR A 327 -9.15 14.66 23.72
C TYR A 327 -10.48 15.16 24.29
N GLU A 328 -11.39 14.27 24.66
CA GLU A 328 -12.62 14.61 25.35
C GLU A 328 -12.37 14.73 26.85
N LYS A 329 -12.78 15.87 27.42
CA LYS A 329 -12.60 16.10 28.87
C LYS A 329 -13.40 15.08 29.67
N PRO A 330 -12.78 14.47 30.70
CA PRO A 330 -13.49 13.57 31.60
C PRO A 330 -14.66 14.28 32.32
N GLU A 331 -15.73 13.54 32.53
CA GLU A 331 -16.77 13.93 33.46
C GLU A 331 -16.35 13.46 34.87
N GLY A 332 -16.02 14.39 35.74
CA GLY A 332 -15.33 14.08 37.01
C GLY A 332 -13.85 13.74 36.78
N ASN A 333 -13.38 12.61 37.28
CA ASN A 333 -11.98 12.17 37.17
C ASN A 333 -11.74 11.05 36.19
N ALA A 334 -12.75 10.61 35.44
CA ALA A 334 -12.64 9.47 34.52
C ALA A 334 -13.24 9.79 33.15
N CYS A 335 -12.56 9.31 32.10
CA CYS A 335 -13.10 9.31 30.76
C CYS A 335 -13.98 8.09 30.53
N THR A 336 -15.13 8.29 29.91
CA THR A 336 -16.09 7.25 29.58
C THR A 336 -16.53 7.29 28.12
N THR A 337 -15.81 8.04 27.29
CA THR A 337 -16.11 8.21 25.85
C THR A 337 -16.00 6.90 25.10
N THR A 338 -14.99 6.09 25.42
CA THR A 338 -14.81 4.73 24.87
C THR A 338 -14.64 3.74 26.02
N THR A 339 -15.39 2.65 25.98
CA THR A 339 -15.36 1.60 27.01
C THR A 339 -14.67 0.33 26.51
N SER A 340 -14.27 -0.54 27.43
CA SER A 340 -13.67 -1.84 27.08
C SER A 340 -14.59 -2.68 26.23
N ASP A 341 -15.88 -2.72 26.56
CA ASP A 341 -16.87 -3.52 25.84
C ASP A 341 -17.04 -3.03 24.38
N MET A 342 -16.94 -1.70 24.18
CA MET A 342 -16.94 -1.15 22.81
C MET A 342 -15.74 -1.67 22.01
N VAL A 343 -14.53 -1.62 22.60
CA VAL A 343 -13.30 -2.08 21.91
C VAL A 343 -13.38 -3.56 21.59
N ASP A 344 -13.87 -4.38 22.50
CA ASP A 344 -14.00 -5.83 22.31
C ASP A 344 -15.05 -6.21 21.25
N GLY A 345 -16.01 -5.30 20.98
CA GLY A 345 -17.02 -5.47 19.94
C GLY A 345 -16.67 -4.91 18.57
N TRP A 346 -15.51 -4.29 18.37
CA TRP A 346 -15.20 -3.58 17.14
C TRP A 346 -14.99 -4.46 15.91
N SER A 347 -14.42 -5.64 16.10
CA SER A 347 -14.17 -6.57 15.00
C SER A 347 -14.34 -8.01 15.47
N ALA A 348 -14.89 -8.85 14.60
CA ALA A 348 -15.04 -10.28 14.87
C ALA A 348 -13.76 -11.09 14.63
N TRP A 349 -12.77 -10.52 13.94
CA TRP A 349 -11.55 -11.22 13.52
C TRP A 349 -10.25 -10.51 13.91
N ALA A 350 -10.23 -9.17 13.88
CA ALA A 350 -9.05 -8.40 14.18
C ALA A 350 -8.92 -8.19 15.69
N ASN A 351 -7.77 -8.52 16.24
CA ASN A 351 -7.48 -8.23 17.65
C ASN A 351 -7.11 -6.74 17.78
N LEU A 352 -8.08 -5.92 18.15
CA LEU A 352 -7.92 -4.48 18.33
C LEU A 352 -7.74 -4.07 19.80
N SER A 353 -7.58 -5.04 20.71
CA SER A 353 -7.43 -4.79 22.15
C SER A 353 -6.19 -3.95 22.51
N ALA A 354 -5.20 -3.89 21.62
CA ALA A 354 -4.02 -3.04 21.74
C ALA A 354 -4.33 -1.57 22.00
N VAL A 355 -5.45 -1.10 21.50
CA VAL A 355 -5.94 0.28 21.74
C VAL A 355 -6.10 0.58 23.24
N LYS A 356 -6.43 -0.42 24.06
CA LYS A 356 -6.57 -0.29 25.52
C LYS A 356 -5.24 -0.01 26.24
N ASN A 357 -4.10 -0.23 25.56
CA ASN A 357 -2.77 0.06 26.09
C ASN A 357 -2.30 1.50 25.80
N LEU A 358 -3.06 2.26 25.02
CA LEU A 358 -2.72 3.63 24.72
C LEU A 358 -3.02 4.54 25.94
N PRO A 359 -2.19 5.58 26.17
CA PRO A 359 -2.48 6.57 27.20
C PRO A 359 -3.86 7.20 26.97
N ASP A 360 -4.64 7.32 28.05
CA ASP A 360 -5.94 8.01 28.07
C ASP A 360 -6.92 7.52 26.97
N TRP A 361 -6.78 6.26 26.55
CA TRP A 361 -7.55 5.71 25.44
C TRP A 361 -9.08 5.89 25.60
N GLN A 362 -9.59 5.88 26.81
CA GLN A 362 -11.01 6.08 27.11
C GLN A 362 -11.50 7.51 26.84
N CYS A 363 -10.56 8.47 26.69
CA CYS A 363 -10.88 9.88 26.45
C CYS A 363 -10.97 10.24 24.96
N TYR A 364 -10.72 9.29 24.07
CA TYR A 364 -10.78 9.50 22.63
C TYR A 364 -11.96 8.77 22.00
N ARG A 365 -12.44 9.28 20.87
CA ARG A 365 -13.36 8.56 19.98
C ARG A 365 -12.59 7.82 18.93
N TYR A 366 -13.07 6.65 18.58
CA TYR A 366 -12.42 5.80 17.59
C TYR A 366 -13.39 5.49 16.46
N LYS A 367 -12.80 5.28 15.27
CA LYS A 367 -13.48 4.75 14.10
C LYS A 367 -12.72 3.53 13.59
N VAL A 368 -13.43 2.45 13.43
CA VAL A 368 -12.92 1.22 12.84
C VAL A 368 -13.46 1.14 11.42
N VAL A 369 -12.58 0.86 10.47
CA VAL A 369 -12.93 0.59 9.08
C VAL A 369 -12.26 -0.71 8.66
N GLU A 370 -13.02 -1.56 7.97
CA GLU A 370 -12.57 -2.86 7.51
C GLU A 370 -12.90 -3.05 6.04
N THR A 371 -12.06 -3.77 5.32
CA THR A 371 -12.33 -4.17 3.93
C THR A 371 -11.70 -5.49 3.57
N VAL A 372 -12.21 -6.11 2.52
CA VAL A 372 -11.63 -7.27 1.84
C VAL A 372 -11.20 -6.85 0.45
N ILE A 373 -9.93 -7.06 0.14
CA ILE A 373 -9.29 -6.64 -1.10
C ILE A 373 -8.92 -7.88 -1.91
N PRO A 374 -9.58 -8.17 -3.03
CA PRO A 374 -9.18 -9.26 -3.90
C PRO A 374 -7.89 -8.90 -4.65
N LEU A 375 -6.92 -9.82 -4.67
CA LEU A 375 -5.64 -9.69 -5.36
C LEU A 375 -5.79 -10.13 -6.83
N ARG A 376 -6.35 -9.25 -7.66
CA ARG A 376 -6.76 -9.58 -9.04
C ARG A 376 -5.63 -10.13 -9.89
N ASN A 377 -4.44 -9.53 -9.82
CA ASN A 377 -3.31 -9.97 -10.63
C ASN A 377 -2.86 -11.38 -10.22
N VAL A 378 -2.87 -11.70 -8.91
CA VAL A 378 -2.56 -13.06 -8.43
C VAL A 378 -3.65 -14.06 -8.82
N ILE A 379 -4.91 -13.63 -8.78
CA ILE A 379 -6.06 -14.47 -9.16
C ILE A 379 -5.98 -14.81 -10.65
N TRP A 380 -5.82 -13.82 -11.52
CA TRP A 380 -5.80 -14.01 -12.97
C TRP A 380 -4.59 -14.78 -13.46
N ALA A 381 -3.47 -14.60 -12.79
CA ALA A 381 -2.26 -15.32 -13.09
C ALA A 381 -2.36 -16.86 -12.89
N ASN A 382 -3.33 -17.34 -12.14
CA ASN A 382 -3.55 -18.76 -11.88
C ASN A 382 -4.72 -19.37 -12.67
N THR A 383 -5.31 -18.63 -13.63
CA THR A 383 -6.48 -19.08 -14.41
C THR A 383 -6.15 -19.68 -15.77
N LYS A 384 -4.86 -19.78 -16.13
CA LYS A 384 -4.42 -20.37 -17.40
C LYS A 384 -3.78 -21.74 -17.21
#